data_51a304e52ff40da9a6f22c19eafb325b
#
_entry.id   51a304e52ff40da9a6f22c19eafb325b
#
_cell.length_a   1.000
_cell.length_b   1.000
_cell.length_c   1.000
_cell.angle_alpha   90.00
_cell.angle_beta   90.00
_cell.angle_gamma   90.00
#
_symmetry.space_group_name_H-M   'P 1'
#
loop_
_entity.id
_entity.type
_entity.pdbx_description
1 polymer ?
#
loop_
_entity_poly.entity_id
_entity_poly.type
_entity_poly.pdbx_seq_one_letter_code
_entity_poly.pdbx_strand_id
1 'polypeptide(L)'
;MQLSHTHRATSAVFDDPNLVSAAGLVPVLALARTAGLHELANRHLRVPTDKGANAGLKVASLVAGMVAGADSIDDMALLRHGGMGRVFANAYAPSTLGSFLRAFTFGHVRQLDAVASRFLARLAEQAPLAGPRGQGDGQDEVGDGGWVMIDIDDTIIEVHGYTKQGSGYGYSGVRGLNALLATLSTTQAAPVIVAQRLRRGSCGSPRGAKRLVADALRTAKQLPSTSNLRPLVRADSAFYGSDMVNAAFRGGADVSVTVRLDKRVRAAIATIDQDAWTPIEYTDAVYDEQTSRWVSRAEVAEIAFTAFTSKKKADQVTGRLVVRRIPDLNEGKKNGQDTLFDTWRFHAFFTTADPEAAGTVAADKTHRAHAIIEQVHADLKGSALAHLPSASFNANAAWLVLAVMAFNLTRSAATLTGPGLARATTATIRRKLIAVPARIAASARQVTLHLPTGWPWETAWHKLFSHGCGPPTAIT
;
A
#
# COMPACT_ATOMS: atom_id res chain seq x y z
N MET A 1 17.59 -29.45 13.22
CA MET A 1 17.10 -29.33 14.60
C MET A 1 16.47 -30.69 14.98
N GLN A 2 16.85 -31.26 16.10
CA GLN A 2 16.30 -32.52 16.58
C GLN A 2 15.43 -32.28 17.82
N LEU A 3 14.40 -33.11 18.02
CA LEU A 3 13.62 -33.06 19.27
C LEU A 3 14.50 -33.53 20.42
N SER A 4 14.37 -32.87 21.59
CA SER A 4 15.06 -33.27 22.83
C SER A 4 14.53 -34.58 23.41
N HIS A 5 13.30 -34.95 23.03
CA HIS A 5 12.63 -36.18 23.41
C HIS A 5 12.14 -36.94 22.19
N THR A 6 11.94 -38.26 22.31
CA THR A 6 11.36 -39.07 21.23
C THR A 6 9.91 -38.69 20.98
N HIS A 7 9.40 -38.91 19.75
CA HIS A 7 8.00 -38.65 19.40
C HIS A 7 6.99 -39.32 20.35
N ARG A 8 7.32 -40.52 20.85
CA ARG A 8 6.43 -41.28 21.81
C ARG A 8 6.40 -40.68 23.21
N ALA A 9 7.39 -39.87 23.59
CA ALA A 9 7.44 -39.16 24.85
C ALA A 9 6.91 -37.73 24.79
N THR A 10 6.41 -37.30 23.63
CA THR A 10 5.87 -35.96 23.42
C THR A 10 4.34 -36.04 23.33
N SER A 11 3.63 -35.27 24.15
CA SER A 11 2.17 -35.13 24.13
C SER A 11 1.77 -33.67 23.88
N ALA A 12 0.55 -33.45 23.37
CA ALA A 12 0.00 -32.12 23.15
C ALA A 12 -1.45 -32.07 23.65
N VAL A 13 -1.77 -31.04 24.42
CA VAL A 13 -3.12 -30.78 24.95
C VAL A 13 -3.46 -29.30 24.78
N PHE A 14 -4.74 -29.00 24.60
CA PHE A 14 -5.27 -27.62 24.49
C PHE A 14 -6.02 -27.26 25.80
N ASP A 15 -5.31 -27.12 26.89
CA ASP A 15 -5.86 -26.98 28.25
C ASP A 15 -5.46 -25.68 28.97
N ASP A 16 -4.57 -24.86 28.43
CA ASP A 16 -4.18 -23.60 29.07
C ASP A 16 -5.02 -22.39 28.57
N PRO A 17 -5.98 -21.92 29.39
CA PRO A 17 -6.83 -20.78 29.03
C PRO A 17 -6.11 -19.41 29.12
N ASN A 18 -4.82 -19.37 29.49
CA ASN A 18 -4.06 -18.16 29.68
C ASN A 18 -3.11 -17.86 28.51
N LEU A 19 -2.99 -18.79 27.56
CA LEU A 19 -2.11 -18.57 26.39
C LEU A 19 -2.76 -17.68 25.35
N VAL A 20 -1.98 -16.75 24.80
CA VAL A 20 -2.33 -15.91 23.64
C VAL A 20 -1.29 -16.11 22.56
N SER A 21 -1.74 -16.15 21.31
CA SER A 21 -0.86 -16.34 20.15
C SER A 21 -0.39 -15.03 19.51
N ALA A 22 -1.00 -13.90 19.85
CA ALA A 22 -0.77 -12.61 19.21
C ALA A 22 -0.73 -11.46 20.24
N ALA A 23 0.21 -11.56 21.21
CA ALA A 23 0.35 -10.56 22.28
C ALA A 23 0.67 -9.15 21.73
N GLY A 24 1.31 -9.06 20.57
CA GLY A 24 1.60 -7.78 19.91
C GLY A 24 0.35 -7.02 19.44
N LEU A 25 -0.82 -7.66 19.41
CA LEU A 25 -2.08 -6.93 19.21
C LEU A 25 -2.36 -5.93 20.32
N VAL A 26 -1.85 -6.16 21.55
CA VAL A 26 -2.09 -5.24 22.68
C VAL A 26 -1.60 -3.82 22.37
N PRO A 27 -0.31 -3.58 22.08
CA PRO A 27 0.16 -2.25 21.75
C PRO A 27 -0.40 -1.74 20.41
N VAL A 28 -0.63 -2.60 19.42
CA VAL A 28 -1.19 -2.17 18.12
C VAL A 28 -2.64 -1.71 18.26
N LEU A 29 -3.47 -2.38 19.03
CA LEU A 29 -4.84 -1.93 19.27
C LEU A 29 -4.91 -0.73 20.22
N ALA A 30 -3.93 -0.56 21.12
CA ALA A 30 -3.78 0.68 21.87
C ALA A 30 -3.52 1.85 20.93
N LEU A 31 -2.61 1.70 19.97
CA LEU A 31 -2.36 2.70 18.91
C LEU A 31 -3.63 2.98 18.08
N ALA A 32 -4.37 1.94 17.67
CA ALA A 32 -5.62 2.10 16.93
C ALA A 32 -6.70 2.83 17.75
N ARG A 33 -6.77 2.58 19.05
CA ARG A 33 -7.67 3.25 19.99
C ARG A 33 -7.31 4.74 20.13
N THR A 34 -6.05 5.06 20.33
CA THR A 34 -5.56 6.46 20.45
C THR A 34 -5.80 7.21 19.12
N ALA A 35 -5.63 6.55 17.97
CA ALA A 35 -6.02 7.09 16.67
C ALA A 35 -7.56 7.13 16.44
N GLY A 36 -8.35 6.68 17.41
CA GLY A 36 -9.80 6.80 17.42
C GLY A 36 -10.55 5.91 16.45
N LEU A 37 -10.03 4.72 16.09
CA LEU A 37 -10.69 3.82 15.12
C LEU A 37 -12.14 3.52 15.51
N HIS A 38 -12.38 3.15 16.76
CA HIS A 38 -13.70 2.82 17.28
C HIS A 38 -14.65 4.03 17.23
N GLU A 39 -14.19 5.19 17.69
CA GLU A 39 -14.95 6.44 17.70
C GLU A 39 -15.31 6.90 16.29
N LEU A 40 -14.34 6.93 15.38
CA LEU A 40 -14.54 7.31 13.99
C LEU A 40 -15.58 6.42 13.30
N ALA A 41 -15.48 5.10 13.51
CA ALA A 41 -16.45 4.17 12.94
C ALA A 41 -17.86 4.39 13.52
N ASN A 42 -18.01 4.57 14.83
CA ASN A 42 -19.32 4.86 15.42
C ASN A 42 -19.91 6.20 14.96
N ARG A 43 -19.07 7.20 14.74
CA ARG A 43 -19.49 8.54 14.31
C ARG A 43 -19.92 8.58 12.84
N HIS A 44 -19.18 7.91 11.96
CA HIS A 44 -19.30 8.08 10.52
C HIS A 44 -19.91 6.90 9.78
N LEU A 45 -20.02 5.71 10.38
CA LEU A 45 -20.59 4.53 9.74
C LEU A 45 -22.00 4.25 10.29
N ARG A 46 -23.00 4.33 9.42
CA ARG A 46 -24.42 4.15 9.74
C ARG A 46 -24.99 2.98 8.95
N VAL A 47 -24.74 1.75 9.43
CA VAL A 47 -25.37 0.55 8.89
C VAL A 47 -26.72 0.40 9.61
N PRO A 48 -27.85 0.47 8.92
CA PRO A 48 -29.17 0.33 9.53
C PRO A 48 -29.38 -1.10 10.05
N THR A 49 -30.33 -1.25 10.95
CA THR A 49 -30.69 -2.51 11.58
C THR A 49 -29.78 -2.91 12.77
N ASP A 50 -30.19 -3.95 13.46
CA ASP A 50 -29.44 -4.63 14.53
C ASP A 50 -28.02 -5.04 14.10
N LYS A 51 -27.81 -5.35 12.81
CA LYS A 51 -26.51 -5.70 12.24
C LYS A 51 -25.47 -4.57 12.32
N GLY A 52 -25.93 -3.33 12.30
CA GLY A 52 -25.12 -2.11 12.46
C GLY A 52 -24.82 -1.76 13.92
N ALA A 53 -25.46 -2.37 14.89
CA ALA A 53 -25.19 -2.11 16.29
C ALA A 53 -23.71 -2.33 16.64
N ASN A 54 -23.12 -1.41 17.42
CA ASN A 54 -21.71 -1.44 17.80
C ASN A 54 -20.73 -1.49 16.60
N ALA A 55 -21.01 -0.71 15.55
CA ALA A 55 -20.21 -0.68 14.32
C ALA A 55 -18.71 -0.49 14.61
N GLY A 56 -18.35 0.40 15.56
CA GLY A 56 -16.96 0.66 15.93
C GLY A 56 -16.25 -0.58 16.46
N LEU A 57 -16.90 -1.39 17.33
CA LEU A 57 -16.31 -2.62 17.85
C LEU A 57 -16.17 -3.70 16.78
N LYS A 58 -17.13 -3.80 15.85
CA LYS A 58 -17.06 -4.76 14.74
C LYS A 58 -15.95 -4.38 13.75
N VAL A 59 -15.80 -3.08 13.42
CA VAL A 59 -14.69 -2.58 12.61
C VAL A 59 -13.36 -2.85 13.29
N ALA A 60 -13.24 -2.55 14.58
CA ALA A 60 -12.01 -2.82 15.33
C ALA A 60 -11.67 -4.33 15.39
N SER A 61 -12.68 -5.20 15.55
CA SER A 61 -12.47 -6.66 15.53
C SER A 61 -11.99 -7.14 14.15
N LEU A 62 -12.58 -6.65 13.05
CA LEU A 62 -12.14 -7.01 11.69
C LEU A 62 -10.71 -6.55 11.41
N VAL A 63 -10.38 -5.31 11.78
CA VAL A 63 -9.02 -4.78 11.62
C VAL A 63 -8.02 -5.56 12.48
N ALA A 64 -8.36 -5.88 13.75
CA ALA A 64 -7.50 -6.66 14.63
C ALA A 64 -7.24 -8.08 14.10
N GLY A 65 -8.27 -8.75 13.58
CA GLY A 65 -8.13 -10.07 12.97
C GLY A 65 -7.18 -10.03 11.75
N MET A 66 -7.35 -9.03 10.88
CA MET A 66 -6.47 -8.84 9.71
C MET A 66 -5.02 -8.55 10.10
N VAL A 67 -4.79 -7.73 11.14
CA VAL A 67 -3.45 -7.50 11.69
C VAL A 67 -2.85 -8.79 12.24
N ALA A 68 -3.65 -9.62 12.91
CA ALA A 68 -3.23 -10.93 13.41
C ALA A 68 -2.97 -11.97 12.31
N GLY A 69 -3.49 -11.71 11.09
CA GLY A 69 -3.25 -12.57 9.92
C GLY A 69 -4.50 -13.19 9.31
N ALA A 70 -5.69 -12.82 9.76
CA ALA A 70 -6.92 -13.28 9.15
C ALA A 70 -7.06 -12.77 7.71
N ASP A 71 -7.30 -13.65 6.76
CA ASP A 71 -7.59 -13.36 5.36
C ASP A 71 -9.00 -13.82 4.96
N SER A 72 -9.72 -14.45 5.87
CA SER A 72 -11.10 -14.88 5.73
C SER A 72 -11.95 -14.48 6.94
N ILE A 73 -13.27 -14.63 6.84
CA ILE A 73 -14.18 -14.37 7.97
C ILE A 73 -13.98 -15.41 9.09
N ASP A 74 -13.71 -16.65 8.74
CA ASP A 74 -13.56 -17.72 9.71
C ASP A 74 -12.30 -17.54 10.55
N ASP A 75 -11.24 -16.98 9.99
CA ASP A 75 -9.99 -16.67 10.70
C ASP A 75 -10.16 -15.59 11.77
N MET A 76 -11.26 -14.84 11.77
CA MET A 76 -11.57 -13.92 12.88
C MET A 76 -11.70 -14.66 14.22
N ALA A 77 -11.82 -16.00 14.21
CA ALA A 77 -11.73 -16.85 15.39
C ALA A 77 -10.37 -16.77 16.10
N LEU A 78 -9.30 -16.31 15.42
CA LEU A 78 -7.99 -16.03 16.01
C LEU A 78 -8.05 -15.08 17.21
N LEU A 79 -9.06 -14.23 17.28
CA LEU A 79 -9.26 -13.29 18.38
C LEU A 79 -9.98 -13.88 19.58
N ARG A 80 -10.38 -15.17 19.56
CA ARG A 80 -11.34 -15.74 20.52
C ARG A 80 -10.85 -16.99 21.26
N HIS A 81 -9.63 -17.45 21.01
CA HIS A 81 -9.08 -18.64 21.65
C HIS A 81 -8.21 -18.32 22.86
N GLY A 82 -8.02 -19.29 23.74
CA GLY A 82 -7.15 -19.19 24.91
C GLY A 82 -7.44 -17.96 25.76
N GLY A 83 -6.39 -17.23 26.11
CA GLY A 83 -6.44 -15.98 26.86
C GLY A 83 -6.88 -14.73 26.12
N MET A 84 -7.15 -14.82 24.81
CA MET A 84 -7.47 -13.63 24.00
C MET A 84 -8.66 -12.84 24.54
N GLY A 85 -9.71 -13.52 25.03
CA GLY A 85 -10.88 -12.89 25.65
C GLY A 85 -10.63 -12.19 26.98
N ARG A 86 -9.48 -12.42 27.61
CA ARG A 86 -9.04 -11.70 28.82
C ARG A 86 -8.30 -10.41 28.50
N VAL A 87 -7.71 -10.34 27.30
CA VAL A 87 -6.98 -9.17 26.82
C VAL A 87 -7.88 -8.26 26.01
N PHE A 88 -8.77 -8.85 25.18
CA PHE A 88 -9.63 -8.13 24.26
C PHE A 88 -11.10 -8.37 24.58
N ALA A 89 -11.76 -7.38 25.15
CA ALA A 89 -13.19 -7.43 25.34
C ALA A 89 -13.93 -7.34 23.99
N ASN A 90 -15.07 -8.04 23.88
CA ASN A 90 -15.98 -7.93 22.74
C ASN A 90 -15.42 -8.39 21.37
N ALA A 91 -14.56 -9.40 21.33
CA ALA A 91 -14.21 -10.05 20.07
C ALA A 91 -15.45 -10.78 19.50
N TYR A 92 -15.97 -10.26 18.39
CA TYR A 92 -17.18 -10.79 17.76
C TYR A 92 -16.95 -12.14 17.08
N ALA A 93 -17.97 -12.98 17.06
CA ALA A 93 -17.95 -14.24 16.32
C ALA A 93 -17.83 -13.99 14.80
N PRO A 94 -17.15 -14.86 14.04
CA PRO A 94 -17.05 -14.77 12.60
C PRO A 94 -18.41 -14.59 11.90
N SER A 95 -19.43 -15.34 12.31
CA SER A 95 -20.81 -15.24 11.78
C SER A 95 -21.41 -13.84 11.96
N THR A 96 -21.18 -13.19 13.10
CA THR A 96 -21.64 -11.82 13.38
C THR A 96 -20.92 -10.80 12.47
N LEU A 97 -19.61 -10.94 12.33
CA LEU A 97 -18.80 -10.07 11.46
C LEU A 97 -19.16 -10.24 9.96
N GLY A 98 -19.37 -11.49 9.54
CA GLY A 98 -19.85 -11.78 8.18
C GLY A 98 -21.25 -11.21 7.91
N SER A 99 -22.17 -11.28 8.87
CA SER A 99 -23.50 -10.69 8.75
C SER A 99 -23.44 -9.16 8.70
N PHE A 100 -22.59 -8.56 9.52
CA PHE A 100 -22.33 -7.11 9.47
C PHE A 100 -21.83 -6.64 8.10
N LEU A 101 -20.85 -7.31 7.52
CA LEU A 101 -20.33 -6.97 6.19
C LEU A 101 -21.38 -7.14 5.07
N ARG A 102 -22.20 -8.19 5.14
CA ARG A 102 -23.27 -8.42 4.14
C ARG A 102 -24.37 -7.36 4.19
N ALA A 103 -24.50 -6.61 5.28
CA ALA A 103 -25.44 -5.50 5.39
C ALA A 103 -24.96 -4.21 4.71
N PHE A 104 -23.70 -4.18 4.21
CA PHE A 104 -23.18 -2.98 3.57
C PHE A 104 -23.82 -2.72 2.20
N THR A 105 -24.17 -1.46 1.99
CA THR A 105 -24.50 -0.88 0.67
C THR A 105 -23.31 -0.08 0.16
N PHE A 106 -23.37 0.40 -1.07
CA PHE A 106 -22.37 1.31 -1.63
C PHE A 106 -22.15 2.55 -0.75
N GLY A 107 -23.24 3.13 -0.21
CA GLY A 107 -23.17 4.28 0.69
C GLY A 107 -22.37 3.99 1.96
N HIS A 108 -22.55 2.80 2.55
CA HIS A 108 -21.81 2.39 3.75
C HIS A 108 -20.32 2.16 3.45
N VAL A 109 -19.98 1.65 2.27
CA VAL A 109 -18.57 1.56 1.84
C VAL A 109 -17.95 2.94 1.76
N ARG A 110 -18.66 3.94 1.22
CA ARG A 110 -18.17 5.33 1.16
C ARG A 110 -18.02 5.98 2.55
N GLN A 111 -18.90 5.64 3.49
CA GLN A 111 -18.75 6.07 4.88
C GLN A 111 -17.49 5.43 5.51
N LEU A 112 -17.26 4.14 5.25
CA LEU A 112 -16.07 3.43 5.74
C LEU A 112 -14.77 3.97 5.11
N ASP A 113 -14.77 4.35 3.83
CA ASP A 113 -13.66 5.08 3.18
C ASP A 113 -13.32 6.38 3.95
N ALA A 114 -14.35 7.12 4.35
CA ALA A 114 -14.17 8.36 5.12
C ALA A 114 -13.62 8.09 6.54
N VAL A 115 -13.95 6.94 7.14
CA VAL A 115 -13.32 6.48 8.38
C VAL A 115 -11.86 6.16 8.15
N ALA A 116 -11.53 5.42 7.09
CA ALA A 116 -10.16 5.02 6.76
C ALA A 116 -9.23 6.24 6.56
N SER A 117 -9.69 7.24 5.82
CA SER A 117 -8.93 8.48 5.58
C SER A 117 -8.63 9.24 6.87
N ARG A 118 -9.63 9.43 7.74
CA ARG A 118 -9.46 10.09 9.04
C ARG A 118 -8.60 9.29 10.01
N PHE A 119 -8.77 7.97 9.99
CA PHE A 119 -7.96 7.08 10.81
C PHE A 119 -6.48 7.16 10.43
N LEU A 120 -6.17 7.15 9.12
CA LEU A 120 -4.80 7.32 8.64
C LEU A 120 -4.22 8.69 9.06
N ALA A 121 -4.98 9.77 8.97
CA ALA A 121 -4.53 11.09 9.42
C ALA A 121 -4.14 11.08 10.90
N ARG A 122 -4.96 10.50 11.76
CA ARG A 122 -4.66 10.37 13.20
C ARG A 122 -3.51 9.39 13.50
N LEU A 123 -3.33 8.36 12.68
CA LEU A 123 -2.14 7.50 12.78
C LEU A 123 -0.87 8.27 12.44
N ALA A 124 -0.92 9.15 11.44
CA ALA A 124 0.22 9.97 11.03
C ALA A 124 0.60 11.05 12.07
N GLU A 125 -0.32 11.43 12.96
CA GLU A 125 -0.02 12.28 14.13
C GLU A 125 0.80 11.53 15.19
N GLN A 126 0.67 10.20 15.25
CA GLN A 126 1.34 9.36 16.25
C GLN A 126 2.62 8.70 15.73
N ALA A 127 2.68 8.40 14.43
CA ALA A 127 3.81 7.73 13.80
C ALA A 127 4.28 8.54 12.59
N PRO A 128 5.60 8.73 12.40
CA PRO A 128 6.15 9.50 11.28
C PRO A 128 6.03 8.71 9.97
N LEU A 129 4.80 8.52 9.48
CA LEU A 129 4.50 7.69 8.30
C LEU A 129 5.11 8.22 7.01
N ALA A 130 5.33 9.53 6.90
CA ALA A 130 6.04 10.12 5.78
C ALA A 130 7.50 10.49 6.13
N GLY A 131 7.92 10.26 7.36
CA GLY A 131 9.25 10.56 7.90
C GLY A 131 9.56 12.07 8.05
N PRO A 132 10.30 12.50 9.06
CA PRO A 132 10.98 13.78 9.00
C PRO A 132 12.05 13.71 7.91
N ARG A 133 12.34 14.82 7.23
CA ARG A 133 13.60 14.94 6.49
C ARG A 133 14.73 14.63 7.48
N GLY A 134 15.28 13.41 7.45
CA GLY A 134 16.49 13.11 8.18
C GLY A 134 17.60 13.99 7.64
N GLN A 135 18.39 14.58 8.50
CA GLN A 135 19.76 14.93 8.17
C GLN A 135 20.45 13.60 7.86
N GLY A 136 20.33 13.13 6.61
CA GLY A 136 21.05 11.97 6.12
C GLY A 136 22.50 12.37 6.02
N ASP A 137 23.39 11.56 6.58
CA ASP A 137 24.82 11.60 6.27
C ASP A 137 24.96 11.60 4.75
N GLY A 138 25.41 12.76 4.22
CA GLY A 138 25.42 13.05 2.80
C GLY A 138 26.16 11.97 2.01
N GLN A 139 25.46 11.37 1.05
CA GLN A 139 26.01 10.88 -0.21
C GLN A 139 24.96 10.40 -1.23
N ASP A 140 23.64 10.42 -0.96
CA ASP A 140 22.59 10.16 -1.96
C ASP A 140 21.57 11.31 -2.05
N GLU A 141 22.05 12.54 -2.14
CA GLU A 141 21.23 13.70 -2.50
C GLU A 141 20.91 13.71 -4.02
N VAL A 142 20.17 12.74 -4.48
CA VAL A 142 19.25 13.00 -5.57
C VAL A 142 18.06 13.68 -4.92
N GLY A 143 18.05 15.00 -4.97
CA GLY A 143 17.01 15.81 -4.36
C GLY A 143 15.64 15.32 -4.82
N ASP A 144 14.81 14.82 -3.89
CA ASP A 144 13.43 14.50 -4.19
C ASP A 144 12.56 15.76 -4.39
N GLY A 145 13.19 16.91 -4.61
CA GLY A 145 12.55 18.19 -4.88
C GLY A 145 11.51 18.64 -3.84
N GLY A 146 11.44 17.98 -2.68
CA GLY A 146 10.40 18.22 -1.69
C GLY A 146 9.05 17.60 -2.05
N TRP A 147 9.05 16.51 -2.84
CA TRP A 147 7.85 15.81 -3.26
C TRP A 147 7.34 14.80 -2.24
N VAL A 148 6.00 14.64 -2.20
CA VAL A 148 5.36 13.44 -1.72
C VAL A 148 4.83 12.65 -2.90
N MET A 149 5.22 11.39 -3.02
CA MET A 149 4.85 10.53 -4.14
C MET A 149 3.48 9.90 -3.90
N ILE A 150 2.59 10.02 -4.89
CA ILE A 150 1.29 9.34 -4.89
C ILE A 150 1.25 8.41 -6.09
N ASP A 151 1.41 7.11 -5.83
CA ASP A 151 1.41 6.09 -6.87
C ASP A 151 0.01 5.51 -7.04
N ILE A 152 -0.43 5.36 -8.30
CA ILE A 152 -1.74 4.84 -8.65
C ILE A 152 -1.57 3.63 -9.52
N ASP A 153 -2.16 2.53 -9.09
CA ASP A 153 -2.19 1.30 -9.87
C ASP A 153 -3.37 0.42 -9.45
N ASP A 154 -3.68 -0.59 -10.28
CA ASP A 154 -4.72 -1.55 -10.00
C ASP A 154 -4.22 -3.00 -10.09
N THR A 155 -4.83 -3.84 -9.29
CA THR A 155 -4.50 -5.26 -9.28
C THR A 155 -5.76 -6.12 -9.26
N ILE A 156 -5.67 -7.32 -9.86
CA ILE A 156 -6.73 -8.32 -9.78
C ILE A 156 -6.55 -9.16 -8.52
N ILE A 157 -7.61 -9.24 -7.73
CA ILE A 157 -7.74 -10.20 -6.64
C ILE A 157 -8.51 -11.38 -7.20
N GLU A 158 -7.80 -12.49 -7.36
CA GLU A 158 -8.35 -13.70 -7.94
C GLU A 158 -9.51 -14.25 -7.09
N VAL A 159 -10.53 -14.77 -7.75
CA VAL A 159 -11.64 -15.42 -7.09
C VAL A 159 -11.95 -16.74 -7.76
N HIS A 160 -12.10 -17.77 -6.93
CA HIS A 160 -12.53 -19.09 -7.36
C HIS A 160 -14.06 -19.19 -7.27
N GLY A 161 -14.67 -19.92 -8.20
CA GLY A 161 -16.13 -20.07 -8.30
C GLY A 161 -16.86 -18.90 -8.98
N TYR A 162 -18.14 -19.08 -9.28
CA TYR A 162 -18.92 -18.20 -10.17
C TYR A 162 -19.90 -17.27 -9.46
N THR A 163 -20.05 -17.39 -8.14
CA THR A 163 -21.11 -16.73 -7.38
C THR A 163 -20.73 -15.33 -6.86
N LYS A 164 -19.48 -14.89 -6.98
CA LYS A 164 -19.07 -13.56 -6.49
C LYS A 164 -19.54 -12.46 -7.43
N GLN A 165 -20.35 -11.56 -6.91
CA GLN A 165 -20.87 -10.40 -7.66
C GLN A 165 -19.75 -9.54 -8.20
N GLY A 166 -19.81 -9.19 -9.49
CA GLY A 166 -18.85 -8.33 -10.16
C GLY A 166 -17.54 -9.02 -10.55
N SER A 167 -17.36 -10.31 -10.26
CA SER A 167 -16.20 -11.05 -10.76
C SER A 167 -16.25 -11.18 -12.29
N GLY A 168 -15.10 -11.11 -12.91
CA GLY A 168 -14.95 -11.22 -14.36
C GLY A 168 -13.50 -11.27 -14.76
N TYR A 169 -13.26 -11.52 -16.03
CA TYR A 169 -11.92 -11.52 -16.62
C TYR A 169 -11.55 -10.10 -17.04
N GLY A 170 -10.41 -9.63 -16.59
CA GLY A 170 -9.79 -8.38 -16.99
C GLY A 170 -8.67 -8.60 -18.00
N TYR A 171 -7.81 -7.60 -18.17
CA TYR A 171 -6.65 -7.64 -19.05
C TYR A 171 -5.68 -8.80 -18.73
N SER A 172 -5.55 -9.15 -17.46
CA SER A 172 -4.67 -10.23 -17.00
C SER A 172 -5.13 -11.64 -17.41
N GLY A 173 -6.34 -11.81 -17.96
CA GLY A 173 -6.92 -13.11 -18.21
C GLY A 173 -7.30 -13.90 -16.94
N VAL A 174 -7.09 -13.33 -15.75
CA VAL A 174 -7.48 -13.93 -14.48
C VAL A 174 -8.88 -13.47 -14.07
N ARG A 175 -9.70 -14.41 -13.62
CA ARG A 175 -11.02 -14.09 -13.09
C ARG A 175 -10.92 -13.55 -11.68
N GLY A 176 -11.42 -12.36 -11.45
CA GLY A 176 -11.30 -11.73 -10.15
C GLY A 176 -12.18 -10.51 -9.96
N LEU A 177 -11.89 -9.77 -8.90
CA LEU A 177 -12.32 -8.40 -8.69
C LEU A 177 -11.09 -7.49 -8.74
N ASN A 178 -11.26 -6.28 -9.26
CA ASN A 178 -10.18 -5.35 -9.44
C ASN A 178 -10.11 -4.38 -8.26
N ALA A 179 -8.94 -4.29 -7.61
CA ALA A 179 -8.64 -3.31 -6.58
C ALA A 179 -7.79 -2.19 -7.17
N LEU A 180 -8.34 -0.99 -7.24
CA LEU A 180 -7.62 0.23 -7.62
C LEU A 180 -7.15 0.91 -6.34
N LEU A 181 -5.85 1.17 -6.22
CA LEU A 181 -5.21 1.74 -5.05
C LEU A 181 -4.47 3.04 -5.39
N ALA A 182 -4.37 3.91 -4.40
CA ALA A 182 -3.42 5.02 -4.39
C ALA A 182 -2.57 4.90 -3.12
N THR A 183 -1.28 4.82 -3.28
CA THR A 183 -0.33 4.80 -2.17
C THR A 183 0.38 6.14 -2.06
N LEU A 184 0.82 6.48 -0.85
CA LEU A 184 1.65 7.64 -0.58
C LEU A 184 2.96 7.17 0.01
N SER A 185 4.06 7.65 -0.51
CA SER A 185 5.40 7.36 -0.03
C SER A 185 6.29 8.59 -0.08
N THR A 186 7.38 8.52 0.68
CA THR A 186 8.52 9.43 0.59
C THR A 186 9.77 8.58 0.43
N THR A 187 10.92 9.21 0.17
CA THR A 187 12.20 8.49 0.09
C THR A 187 12.57 7.76 1.40
N GLN A 188 11.99 8.18 2.53
CA GLN A 188 12.36 7.71 3.86
C GLN A 188 11.36 6.72 4.47
N ALA A 189 10.09 6.72 4.04
CA ALA A 189 9.05 5.91 4.62
C ALA A 189 8.49 4.89 3.63
N ALA A 190 8.11 3.72 4.15
CA ALA A 190 7.37 2.73 3.37
C ALA A 190 6.00 3.28 2.96
N PRO A 191 5.45 2.84 1.80
CA PRO A 191 4.16 3.33 1.36
C PRO A 191 3.04 3.05 2.36
N VAL A 192 2.11 4.01 2.47
CA VAL A 192 0.79 3.85 3.09
C VAL A 192 -0.29 4.02 2.02
N ILE A 193 -1.46 3.42 2.21
CA ILE A 193 -2.55 3.50 1.24
C ILE A 193 -3.47 4.65 1.62
N VAL A 194 -3.60 5.64 0.74
CA VAL A 194 -4.37 6.88 0.97
C VAL A 194 -5.75 6.88 0.32
N ALA A 195 -5.97 6.02 -0.69
CA ALA A 195 -7.29 5.80 -1.29
C ALA A 195 -7.38 4.41 -1.92
N GLN A 196 -8.58 3.84 -1.93
CA GLN A 196 -8.83 2.51 -2.48
C GLN A 196 -10.22 2.43 -3.13
N ARG A 197 -10.38 1.50 -4.08
CA ARG A 197 -11.66 1.22 -4.72
C ARG A 197 -11.73 -0.20 -5.22
N LEU A 198 -12.71 -0.98 -4.77
CA LEU A 198 -13.03 -2.24 -5.40
C LEU A 198 -13.87 -1.98 -6.65
N ARG A 199 -13.55 -2.68 -7.74
CA ARG A 199 -14.20 -2.56 -9.04
C ARG A 199 -14.53 -3.95 -9.58
N ARG A 200 -15.38 -4.02 -10.60
CA ARG A 200 -15.64 -5.28 -11.33
C ARG A 200 -14.34 -5.78 -11.95
N GLY A 201 -14.17 -7.09 -12.05
CA GLY A 201 -12.98 -7.72 -12.61
C GLY A 201 -12.69 -7.35 -14.07
N SER A 202 -13.72 -7.11 -14.86
CA SER A 202 -13.60 -6.65 -16.26
C SER A 202 -13.42 -5.13 -16.41
N CYS A 203 -13.19 -4.41 -15.31
CA CYS A 203 -13.03 -2.96 -15.34
C CYS A 203 -11.68 -2.56 -15.92
N GLY A 204 -11.66 -1.69 -16.94
CA GLY A 204 -10.41 -1.11 -17.45
C GLY A 204 -9.77 -0.17 -16.44
N SER A 205 -8.43 -0.14 -16.40
CA SER A 205 -7.62 0.58 -15.41
C SER A 205 -7.99 2.07 -15.24
N PRO A 206 -8.24 2.89 -16.29
CA PRO A 206 -8.55 4.32 -16.14
C PRO A 206 -9.87 4.61 -15.43
N ARG A 207 -10.81 3.64 -15.44
CA ARG A 207 -12.15 3.88 -14.89
C ARG A 207 -12.11 4.10 -13.38
N GLY A 208 -12.50 5.29 -12.94
CA GLY A 208 -12.53 5.68 -11.53
C GLY A 208 -11.22 6.32 -11.04
N ALA A 209 -10.15 6.33 -11.82
CA ALA A 209 -8.86 6.93 -11.46
C ALA A 209 -9.00 8.41 -11.11
N LYS A 210 -9.75 9.20 -11.90
CA LYS A 210 -10.07 10.61 -11.60
C LYS A 210 -10.56 10.82 -10.16
N ARG A 211 -11.51 9.99 -9.71
CA ARG A 211 -12.07 10.10 -8.37
C ARG A 211 -11.08 9.61 -7.31
N LEU A 212 -10.35 8.54 -7.60
CA LEU A 212 -9.33 8.00 -6.69
C LEU A 212 -8.24 9.05 -6.43
N VAL A 213 -7.72 9.71 -7.46
CA VAL A 213 -6.73 10.80 -7.35
C VAL A 213 -7.26 11.91 -6.44
N ALA A 214 -8.49 12.37 -6.67
CA ALA A 214 -9.08 13.41 -5.84
C ALA A 214 -9.26 12.98 -4.38
N ASP A 215 -9.63 11.72 -4.12
CA ASP A 215 -9.75 11.16 -2.77
C ASP A 215 -8.34 11.00 -2.13
N ALA A 216 -7.33 10.54 -2.88
CA ALA A 216 -5.95 10.40 -2.44
C ALA A 216 -5.32 11.75 -2.04
N LEU A 217 -5.43 12.75 -2.92
CA LEU A 217 -4.91 14.09 -2.65
C LEU A 217 -5.57 14.75 -1.44
N ARG A 218 -6.89 14.53 -1.27
CA ARG A 218 -7.61 15.01 -0.08
C ARG A 218 -7.10 14.34 1.19
N THR A 219 -6.83 13.03 1.16
CA THR A 219 -6.27 12.31 2.31
C THR A 219 -4.83 12.77 2.58
N ALA A 220 -4.00 12.88 1.55
CA ALA A 220 -2.62 13.35 1.68
C ALA A 220 -2.53 14.72 2.36
N LYS A 221 -3.39 15.67 1.99
CA LYS A 221 -3.45 17.01 2.61
C LYS A 221 -3.79 17.00 4.12
N GLN A 222 -4.33 15.90 4.64
CA GLN A 222 -4.64 15.75 6.06
C GLN A 222 -3.48 15.16 6.87
N LEU A 223 -2.40 14.69 6.21
CA LEU A 223 -1.25 14.10 6.88
C LEU A 223 -0.27 15.21 7.30
N PRO A 224 0.03 15.36 8.59
CA PRO A 224 0.88 16.47 9.08
C PRO A 224 2.26 16.52 8.42
N SER A 225 2.87 15.37 8.20
CA SER A 225 4.22 15.24 7.64
C SER A 225 4.32 15.57 6.13
N THR A 226 3.19 15.74 5.44
CA THR A 226 3.15 16.03 3.99
C THR A 226 2.63 17.42 3.66
N SER A 227 2.21 18.20 4.65
CA SER A 227 1.54 19.50 4.45
C SER A 227 2.38 20.52 3.66
N ASN A 228 3.69 20.44 3.78
CA ASN A 228 4.65 21.34 3.10
C ASN A 228 5.32 20.72 1.87
N LEU A 229 4.93 19.49 1.51
CA LEU A 229 5.47 18.78 0.35
C LEU A 229 4.53 18.92 -0.84
N ARG A 230 5.11 19.02 -2.05
CA ARG A 230 4.34 19.07 -3.28
C ARG A 230 3.95 17.64 -3.70
N PRO A 231 2.66 17.34 -3.98
CA PRO A 231 2.30 16.01 -4.45
C PRO A 231 2.74 15.77 -5.89
N LEU A 232 3.34 14.59 -6.16
CA LEU A 232 3.61 14.08 -7.50
C LEU A 232 2.82 12.79 -7.70
N VAL A 233 1.83 12.81 -8.59
CA VAL A 233 1.04 11.63 -8.95
C VAL A 233 1.76 10.85 -10.02
N ARG A 234 2.11 9.58 -9.73
CA ARG A 234 2.78 8.68 -10.67
C ARG A 234 1.84 7.53 -11.06
N ALA A 235 1.89 7.13 -12.32
CA ALA A 235 1.08 6.02 -12.83
C ALA A 235 1.67 5.42 -14.11
N ASP A 236 1.24 4.22 -14.45
CA ASP A 236 1.59 3.56 -15.70
C ASP A 236 0.80 4.12 -16.91
N SER A 237 1.07 3.59 -18.09
CA SER A 237 0.45 4.03 -19.35
C SER A 237 -1.06 3.76 -19.44
N ALA A 238 -1.59 2.84 -18.64
CA ALA A 238 -3.02 2.55 -18.63
C ALA A 238 -3.81 3.72 -18.02
N PHE A 239 -3.17 4.54 -17.18
CA PHE A 239 -3.78 5.72 -16.55
C PHE A 239 -3.50 7.03 -17.30
N TYR A 240 -2.74 6.99 -18.40
CA TYR A 240 -2.49 8.19 -19.21
C TYR A 240 -3.77 8.65 -19.91
N GLY A 241 -4.49 9.54 -19.27
CA GLY A 241 -5.75 10.10 -19.75
C GLY A 241 -6.04 11.47 -19.18
N SER A 242 -6.68 12.34 -20.01
CA SER A 242 -6.98 13.73 -19.62
C SER A 242 -7.75 13.84 -18.30
N ASP A 243 -8.66 12.93 -18.03
CA ASP A 243 -9.47 12.96 -16.82
C ASP A 243 -8.65 12.77 -15.52
N MET A 244 -7.68 11.85 -15.54
CA MET A 244 -6.80 11.58 -14.41
C MET A 244 -5.79 12.70 -14.23
N VAL A 245 -5.09 13.08 -15.29
CA VAL A 245 -4.08 14.14 -15.27
C VAL A 245 -4.68 15.47 -14.84
N ASN A 246 -5.83 15.85 -15.39
CA ASN A 246 -6.52 17.07 -14.98
C ASN A 246 -7.05 17.00 -13.52
N ALA A 247 -7.41 15.82 -13.01
CA ALA A 247 -7.80 15.68 -11.62
C ALA A 247 -6.62 15.90 -10.67
N ALA A 248 -5.44 15.40 -11.00
CA ALA A 248 -4.21 15.65 -10.27
C ALA A 248 -3.86 17.14 -10.26
N PHE A 249 -3.84 17.76 -11.44
CA PHE A 249 -3.53 19.18 -11.61
C PHE A 249 -4.49 20.09 -10.83
N ARG A 250 -5.80 19.87 -10.95
CA ARG A 250 -6.81 20.62 -10.17
C ARG A 250 -6.68 20.38 -8.66
N GLY A 251 -6.13 19.23 -8.25
CA GLY A 251 -5.82 18.92 -6.86
C GLY A 251 -4.56 19.59 -6.33
N GLY A 252 -3.80 20.30 -7.19
CA GLY A 252 -2.53 20.95 -6.86
C GLY A 252 -1.34 19.99 -6.86
N ALA A 253 -1.42 18.91 -7.65
CA ALA A 253 -0.35 17.93 -7.80
C ALA A 253 0.29 18.02 -9.19
N ASP A 254 1.58 17.74 -9.27
CA ASP A 254 2.22 17.39 -10.52
C ASP A 254 1.93 15.93 -10.89
N VAL A 255 2.23 15.58 -12.14
CA VAL A 255 2.05 14.23 -12.65
C VAL A 255 3.35 13.71 -13.27
N SER A 256 3.52 12.39 -13.22
CA SER A 256 4.55 11.66 -13.94
C SER A 256 3.93 10.33 -14.41
N VAL A 257 3.52 10.25 -15.67
CA VAL A 257 2.71 9.15 -16.19
C VAL A 257 3.35 8.60 -17.46
N THR A 258 3.60 7.28 -17.47
CA THR A 258 4.09 6.61 -18.67
C THR A 258 3.15 6.86 -19.85
N VAL A 259 3.70 7.14 -21.03
CA VAL A 259 2.91 7.30 -22.25
C VAL A 259 3.11 6.15 -23.21
N ARG A 260 2.08 5.84 -23.99
CA ARG A 260 2.21 4.86 -25.08
C ARG A 260 2.97 5.49 -26.24
N LEU A 261 3.86 4.75 -26.86
CA LEU A 261 4.61 5.17 -28.02
C LEU A 261 3.72 5.21 -29.28
N ASP A 262 2.70 6.06 -29.27
CA ASP A 262 1.85 6.30 -30.43
C ASP A 262 2.59 7.12 -31.51
N LYS A 263 1.95 7.37 -32.65
CA LYS A 263 2.52 8.10 -33.78
C LYS A 263 3.02 9.51 -33.36
N ARG A 264 2.30 10.18 -32.48
CA ARG A 264 2.62 11.53 -32.04
C ARG A 264 3.81 11.56 -31.08
N VAL A 265 3.84 10.64 -30.13
CA VAL A 265 4.96 10.48 -29.19
C VAL A 265 6.24 10.10 -29.96
N ARG A 266 6.14 9.16 -30.92
CA ARG A 266 7.28 8.79 -31.78
C ARG A 266 7.79 9.98 -32.62
N ALA A 267 6.88 10.79 -33.19
CA ALA A 267 7.25 11.98 -33.92
C ALA A 267 7.97 13.01 -33.04
N ALA A 268 7.51 13.17 -31.80
CA ALA A 268 8.17 14.04 -30.83
C ALA A 268 9.57 13.51 -30.45
N ILE A 269 9.73 12.20 -30.18
CA ILE A 269 11.04 11.60 -29.90
C ILE A 269 12.02 11.80 -31.06
N ALA A 270 11.55 11.71 -32.30
CA ALA A 270 12.38 11.88 -33.47
C ALA A 270 12.95 13.31 -33.64
N THR A 271 12.43 14.30 -32.91
CA THR A 271 12.96 15.69 -32.93
C THR A 271 14.01 15.95 -31.86
N ILE A 272 14.34 14.95 -31.02
CA ILE A 272 15.38 15.10 -30.01
C ILE A 272 16.76 15.00 -30.66
N ASP A 273 17.56 16.04 -30.52
CA ASP A 273 18.90 16.09 -31.06
C ASP A 273 19.82 15.05 -30.40
N GLN A 274 20.81 14.56 -31.15
CA GLN A 274 21.69 13.49 -30.65
C GLN A 274 22.58 13.92 -29.46
N ASP A 275 22.90 15.17 -29.36
CA ASP A 275 23.68 15.76 -28.26
C ASP A 275 22.85 16.10 -27.04
N ALA A 276 21.50 16.03 -27.12
CA ALA A 276 20.60 16.23 -26.00
C ALA A 276 20.49 15.00 -25.05
N TRP A 277 21.04 13.86 -25.45
CA TRP A 277 20.96 12.64 -24.68
C TRP A 277 22.03 12.58 -23.59
N THR A 278 21.58 12.48 -22.33
CA THR A 278 22.46 12.35 -21.16
C THR A 278 22.57 10.89 -20.78
N PRO A 279 23.79 10.30 -20.73
CA PRO A 279 23.96 8.91 -20.32
C PRO A 279 23.65 8.75 -18.82
N ILE A 280 23.02 7.62 -18.49
CA ILE A 280 22.75 7.18 -17.11
C ILE A 280 23.41 5.83 -16.92
N GLU A 281 24.22 5.70 -15.87
CA GLU A 281 24.71 4.41 -15.41
C GLU A 281 23.87 3.95 -14.20
N TYR A 282 23.44 2.70 -14.25
CA TYR A 282 22.79 2.09 -13.08
C TYR A 282 23.86 1.63 -12.10
N THR A 283 23.65 1.89 -10.81
CA THR A 283 24.53 1.37 -9.74
C THR A 283 24.54 -0.16 -9.76
N ASP A 284 23.37 -0.74 -10.06
CA ASP A 284 23.20 -2.17 -10.34
C ASP A 284 22.53 -2.31 -11.71
N ALA A 285 22.95 -3.33 -12.49
CA ALA A 285 22.31 -3.62 -13.75
C ALA A 285 20.82 -3.92 -13.55
N VAL A 286 19.97 -3.37 -14.40
CA VAL A 286 18.53 -3.63 -14.38
C VAL A 286 18.24 -4.77 -15.35
N TYR A 287 17.57 -5.84 -14.87
CA TYR A 287 17.13 -6.91 -15.74
C TYR A 287 16.00 -6.44 -16.64
N ASP A 288 16.16 -6.59 -17.93
CA ASP A 288 15.14 -6.27 -18.93
C ASP A 288 14.40 -7.56 -19.33
N GLU A 289 13.18 -7.70 -18.86
CA GLU A 289 12.33 -8.87 -19.11
C GLU A 289 12.02 -9.08 -20.60
N GLN A 290 11.93 -8.00 -21.39
CA GLN A 290 11.63 -8.10 -22.82
C GLN A 290 12.80 -8.67 -23.62
N THR A 291 14.03 -8.39 -23.22
CA THR A 291 15.23 -8.89 -23.88
C THR A 291 15.88 -10.05 -23.14
N SER A 292 15.40 -10.39 -21.92
CA SER A 292 16.01 -11.37 -21.02
C SER A 292 17.49 -11.09 -20.76
N ARG A 293 17.87 -9.82 -20.61
CA ARG A 293 19.25 -9.38 -20.39
C ARG A 293 19.37 -8.31 -19.32
N TRP A 294 20.54 -8.23 -18.72
CA TRP A 294 20.91 -7.16 -17.81
C TRP A 294 21.38 -5.94 -18.59
N VAL A 295 20.74 -4.79 -18.36
CA VAL A 295 21.09 -3.50 -18.97
C VAL A 295 21.71 -2.62 -17.91
N SER A 296 22.96 -2.20 -18.14
CA SER A 296 23.72 -1.33 -17.22
C SER A 296 23.79 0.13 -17.66
N ARG A 297 23.36 0.44 -18.89
CA ARG A 297 23.44 1.80 -19.47
C ARG A 297 22.13 2.18 -20.12
N ALA A 298 21.75 3.44 -19.96
CA ALA A 298 20.66 4.08 -20.67
C ALA A 298 21.01 5.52 -20.93
N GLU A 299 20.28 6.15 -21.82
CA GLU A 299 20.36 7.60 -22.02
C GLU A 299 18.98 8.22 -21.86
N VAL A 300 18.94 9.42 -21.34
CA VAL A 300 17.71 10.19 -21.15
C VAL A 300 17.80 11.55 -21.80
N ALA A 301 16.68 11.98 -22.37
CA ALA A 301 16.49 13.33 -22.90
C ALA A 301 15.06 13.80 -22.62
N GLU A 302 14.78 15.07 -22.78
CA GLU A 302 13.44 15.61 -22.63
C GLU A 302 13.12 16.68 -23.67
N ILE A 303 11.85 16.83 -23.95
CA ILE A 303 11.35 17.93 -24.78
C ILE A 303 10.06 18.50 -24.21
N ALA A 304 9.75 19.74 -24.55
CA ALA A 304 8.45 20.33 -24.28
C ALA A 304 7.34 19.55 -24.98
N PHE A 305 6.26 19.23 -24.27
CA PHE A 305 5.18 18.44 -24.82
C PHE A 305 3.82 18.88 -24.27
N THR A 306 2.83 19.05 -25.16
CA THR A 306 1.46 19.32 -24.77
C THR A 306 0.64 18.04 -24.91
N ALA A 307 0.18 17.50 -23.80
CA ALA A 307 -0.67 16.31 -23.75
C ALA A 307 -2.12 16.63 -24.16
N PHE A 308 -2.83 15.64 -24.72
CA PHE A 308 -4.27 15.69 -25.03
C PHE A 308 -4.71 16.78 -26.00
N THR A 309 -3.90 17.09 -27.02
CA THR A 309 -4.22 18.13 -28.04
C THR A 309 -5.49 17.88 -28.85
N SER A 310 -6.02 16.64 -28.86
CA SER A 310 -7.32 16.31 -29.44
C SER A 310 -8.51 16.74 -28.57
N LYS A 311 -8.26 17.18 -27.34
CA LYS A 311 -9.27 17.65 -26.38
C LYS A 311 -9.43 19.17 -26.46
N LYS A 312 -10.46 19.70 -25.79
CA LYS A 312 -10.64 21.16 -25.65
C LYS A 312 -9.40 21.77 -24.98
N LYS A 313 -9.07 23.00 -25.35
CA LYS A 313 -7.88 23.71 -24.85
C LYS A 313 -7.76 23.70 -23.32
N ALA A 314 -8.89 23.78 -22.60
CA ALA A 314 -8.94 23.72 -21.13
C ALA A 314 -8.59 22.34 -20.54
N ASP A 315 -8.61 21.29 -21.35
CA ASP A 315 -8.27 19.91 -20.94
C ASP A 315 -6.87 19.48 -21.46
N GLN A 316 -6.20 20.36 -22.20
CA GLN A 316 -4.82 20.15 -22.64
C GLN A 316 -3.87 20.53 -21.51
N VAL A 317 -2.80 19.77 -21.34
CA VAL A 317 -1.79 20.01 -20.30
C VAL A 317 -0.42 20.10 -20.94
N THR A 318 0.29 21.20 -20.71
CA THR A 318 1.67 21.38 -21.16
C THR A 318 2.62 20.95 -20.05
N GLY A 319 3.69 20.27 -20.42
CA GLY A 319 4.73 19.78 -19.56
C GLY A 319 5.91 19.28 -20.38
N ARG A 320 6.59 18.26 -19.90
CA ARG A 320 7.76 17.63 -20.53
C ARG A 320 7.45 16.19 -20.91
N LEU A 321 7.95 15.77 -22.05
CA LEU A 321 8.09 14.37 -22.41
C LEU A 321 9.53 13.97 -22.08
N VAL A 322 9.72 13.19 -21.03
CA VAL A 322 11.01 12.62 -20.70
C VAL A 322 11.10 11.25 -21.34
N VAL A 323 12.19 11.02 -22.06
CA VAL A 323 12.41 9.82 -22.86
C VAL A 323 13.69 9.15 -22.41
N ARG A 324 13.60 7.86 -22.12
CA ARG A 324 14.75 7.00 -21.89
C ARG A 324 14.94 6.09 -23.10
N ARG A 325 16.16 6.00 -23.60
CA ARG A 325 16.54 5.01 -24.62
C ARG A 325 17.54 4.02 -24.07
N ILE A 326 17.36 2.76 -24.44
CA ILE A 326 18.26 1.66 -24.12
C ILE A 326 18.66 0.94 -25.41
N PRO A 327 19.90 0.43 -25.54
CA PRO A 327 20.29 -0.30 -26.73
C PRO A 327 19.38 -1.51 -26.98
N ASP A 328 18.89 -1.67 -28.20
CA ASP A 328 18.11 -2.85 -28.59
C ASP A 328 19.05 -3.97 -29.03
N LEU A 329 19.34 -4.88 -28.11
CA LEU A 329 20.25 -6.00 -28.35
C LEU A 329 19.62 -7.15 -29.15
N ASN A 330 18.37 -7.06 -29.58
CA ASN A 330 17.60 -8.13 -30.23
C ASN A 330 17.35 -7.94 -31.73
N GLU A 331 17.62 -6.78 -32.31
CA GLU A 331 17.32 -6.52 -33.73
C GLU A 331 18.13 -7.38 -34.70
N GLY A 332 19.40 -7.71 -34.37
CA GLY A 332 20.24 -8.59 -35.18
C GLY A 332 19.68 -10.02 -35.36
N LYS A 333 18.79 -10.49 -34.49
CA LYS A 333 18.16 -11.80 -34.58
C LYS A 333 16.93 -11.86 -35.48
N LYS A 334 16.28 -10.72 -35.76
CA LYS A 334 15.04 -10.69 -36.56
C LYS A 334 15.28 -10.69 -38.06
N ASN A 335 16.42 -10.18 -38.55
CA ASN A 335 16.66 -9.99 -39.98
C ASN A 335 17.96 -10.64 -40.50
N GLY A 336 18.74 -11.35 -39.68
CA GLY A 336 19.95 -12.05 -40.15
C GLY A 336 21.05 -11.14 -40.70
N GLN A 337 20.96 -9.83 -40.54
CA GLN A 337 21.98 -8.84 -40.91
C GLN A 337 22.44 -8.10 -39.67
N ASP A 338 23.76 -8.08 -39.45
CA ASP A 338 24.37 -7.15 -38.48
C ASP A 338 24.05 -5.71 -38.90
N THR A 339 23.30 -5.02 -38.08
CA THR A 339 23.01 -3.60 -38.30
C THR A 339 24.22 -2.77 -37.90
N LEU A 340 24.72 -1.95 -38.84
CA LEU A 340 25.85 -1.01 -38.63
C LEU A 340 25.49 0.15 -37.70
N PHE A 341 24.25 0.23 -37.19
CA PHE A 341 23.74 1.31 -36.36
C PHE A 341 23.12 0.75 -35.08
N ASP A 342 23.41 1.38 -33.95
CA ASP A 342 22.75 1.11 -32.67
C ASP A 342 21.25 1.39 -32.79
N THR A 343 20.45 0.34 -32.65
CA THR A 343 19.01 0.46 -32.58
C THR A 343 18.58 0.66 -31.12
N TRP A 344 17.64 1.55 -30.93
CA TRP A 344 17.23 1.98 -29.61
C TRP A 344 15.79 1.57 -29.29
N ARG A 345 15.55 1.09 -28.08
CA ARG A 345 14.22 1.00 -27.50
C ARG A 345 13.96 2.22 -26.64
N PHE A 346 12.75 2.78 -26.79
CA PHE A 346 12.35 3.99 -26.12
C PHE A 346 11.29 3.69 -25.05
N HIS A 347 11.46 4.33 -23.89
CA HIS A 347 10.45 4.41 -22.83
C HIS A 347 10.21 5.89 -22.56
N ALA A 348 8.96 6.33 -22.58
CA ALA A 348 8.64 7.73 -22.40
C ALA A 348 7.55 7.93 -21.35
N PHE A 349 7.65 9.02 -20.60
CA PHE A 349 6.61 9.46 -19.70
C PHE A 349 6.40 10.97 -19.82
N PHE A 350 5.16 11.38 -19.56
CA PHE A 350 4.77 12.77 -19.50
C PHE A 350 4.84 13.26 -18.05
N THR A 351 5.46 14.43 -17.82
CA THR A 351 5.52 15.04 -16.49
C THR A 351 5.25 16.53 -16.53
N THR A 352 4.60 17.05 -15.49
CA THR A 352 4.42 18.49 -15.23
C THR A 352 5.38 19.00 -14.16
N ALA A 353 6.22 18.13 -13.60
CA ALA A 353 7.24 18.53 -12.62
C ALA A 353 8.21 19.55 -13.24
N ASP A 354 8.51 20.59 -12.48
CA ASP A 354 9.41 21.66 -12.92
C ASP A 354 10.82 21.09 -13.16
N PRO A 355 11.49 21.43 -14.29
CA PRO A 355 12.89 21.06 -14.54
C PRO A 355 13.85 21.51 -13.44
N GLU A 356 13.62 22.68 -12.81
CA GLU A 356 14.44 23.19 -11.73
C GLU A 356 14.30 22.33 -10.46
N ALA A 357 13.11 21.77 -10.22
CA ALA A 357 12.85 20.90 -9.09
C ALA A 357 13.32 19.44 -9.34
N ALA A 358 13.26 18.98 -10.58
CA ALA A 358 13.69 17.66 -11.00
C ALA A 358 14.22 17.69 -12.44
N GLY A 359 15.54 17.78 -12.59
CA GLY A 359 16.18 17.66 -13.91
C GLY A 359 15.89 16.29 -14.55
N THR A 360 16.20 16.13 -15.83
CA THR A 360 15.84 14.97 -16.68
C THR A 360 16.18 13.63 -16.04
N VAL A 361 17.41 13.47 -15.53
CA VAL A 361 17.89 12.23 -14.88
C VAL A 361 17.13 11.95 -13.58
N ALA A 362 16.92 13.00 -12.75
CA ALA A 362 16.18 12.88 -11.50
C ALA A 362 14.70 12.54 -11.75
N ALA A 363 14.10 13.13 -12.78
CA ALA A 363 12.73 12.84 -13.20
C ALA A 363 12.57 11.38 -13.64
N ASP A 364 13.52 10.83 -14.43
CA ASP A 364 13.52 9.42 -14.83
C ASP A 364 13.65 8.49 -13.61
N LYS A 365 14.60 8.76 -12.71
CA LYS A 365 14.80 7.98 -11.47
C LYS A 365 13.53 8.00 -10.62
N THR A 366 12.94 9.17 -10.43
CA THR A 366 11.70 9.37 -9.65
C THR A 366 10.52 8.64 -10.29
N HIS A 367 10.37 8.71 -11.61
CA HIS A 367 9.29 8.00 -12.32
C HIS A 367 9.41 6.49 -12.15
N ARG A 368 10.60 5.91 -12.34
CA ARG A 368 10.82 4.46 -12.21
C ARG A 368 10.56 3.92 -10.81
N ALA A 369 10.76 4.73 -9.79
CA ALA A 369 10.46 4.35 -8.41
C ALA A 369 8.94 4.13 -8.16
N HIS A 370 8.07 4.37 -9.15
CA HIS A 370 6.64 4.00 -9.11
C HIS A 370 6.41 2.51 -8.84
N ALA A 371 7.32 1.63 -9.25
CA ALA A 371 7.23 0.17 -9.03
C ALA A 371 7.05 -0.22 -7.54
N ILE A 372 7.27 0.68 -6.59
CA ILE A 372 7.03 0.43 -5.17
C ILE A 372 5.57 0.04 -4.86
N ILE A 373 4.59 0.46 -5.68
CA ILE A 373 3.18 0.09 -5.48
C ILE A 373 2.94 -1.40 -5.70
N GLU A 374 3.71 -2.06 -6.56
CA GLU A 374 3.62 -3.50 -6.79
C GLU A 374 3.95 -4.30 -5.52
N GLN A 375 4.90 -3.81 -4.70
CA GLN A 375 5.21 -4.40 -3.40
C GLN A 375 4.03 -4.28 -2.44
N VAL A 376 3.28 -3.17 -2.49
CA VAL A 376 2.05 -3.01 -1.69
C VAL A 376 0.96 -3.98 -2.15
N HIS A 377 0.81 -4.17 -3.46
CA HIS A 377 -0.12 -5.15 -4.01
C HIS A 377 0.25 -6.58 -3.57
N ALA A 378 1.52 -6.95 -3.67
CA ALA A 378 2.00 -8.26 -3.25
C ALA A 378 1.79 -8.49 -1.74
N ASP A 379 2.10 -7.49 -0.91
CA ASP A 379 1.93 -7.56 0.54
C ASP A 379 0.44 -7.72 0.94
N LEU A 380 -0.47 -6.97 0.30
CA LEU A 380 -1.92 -7.11 0.53
C LEU A 380 -2.44 -8.48 0.09
N LYS A 381 -2.02 -8.97 -1.08
CA LYS A 381 -2.41 -10.31 -1.59
C LYS A 381 -1.82 -11.44 -0.75
N GLY A 382 -0.68 -11.25 -0.12
CA GLY A 382 -0.09 -12.18 0.85
C GLY A 382 -0.66 -12.05 2.27
N SER A 383 -1.70 -11.24 2.45
CA SER A 383 -2.33 -10.98 3.76
C SER A 383 -3.85 -10.87 3.64
N ALA A 384 -4.46 -9.84 4.18
CA ALA A 384 -5.92 -9.67 4.26
C ALA A 384 -6.67 -9.69 2.92
N LEU A 385 -5.99 -9.50 1.78
CA LEU A 385 -6.58 -9.60 0.44
C LEU A 385 -6.20 -10.89 -0.31
N ALA A 386 -5.63 -11.88 0.36
CA ALA A 386 -5.47 -13.22 -0.23
C ALA A 386 -6.82 -13.79 -0.69
N HIS A 387 -7.88 -13.46 0.03
CA HIS A 387 -9.25 -13.84 -0.30
C HIS A 387 -10.23 -12.66 -0.23
N LEU A 388 -11.33 -12.79 -0.96
CA LEU A 388 -12.50 -11.93 -0.83
C LEU A 388 -13.64 -12.77 -0.24
N PRO A 389 -14.04 -12.54 1.02
CA PRO A 389 -14.76 -13.55 1.81
C PRO A 389 -16.26 -13.66 1.50
N SER A 390 -16.83 -12.79 0.65
CA SER A 390 -18.28 -12.74 0.45
C SER A 390 -18.68 -12.93 -1.02
N ALA A 391 -19.90 -13.42 -1.26
CA ALA A 391 -20.54 -13.35 -2.58
C ALA A 391 -20.96 -11.90 -2.92
N SER A 392 -21.26 -11.05 -1.91
CA SER A 392 -21.70 -9.67 -2.10
C SER A 392 -20.55 -8.75 -2.49
N PHE A 393 -20.72 -7.97 -3.56
CA PHE A 393 -19.73 -6.98 -4.00
C PHE A 393 -19.46 -5.91 -2.93
N ASN A 394 -20.50 -5.38 -2.30
CA ASN A 394 -20.34 -4.33 -1.29
C ASN A 394 -19.65 -4.84 -0.01
N ALA A 395 -19.91 -6.09 0.39
CA ALA A 395 -19.21 -6.72 1.50
C ALA A 395 -17.70 -6.87 1.21
N ASN A 396 -17.35 -7.28 -0.01
CA ASN A 396 -15.95 -7.36 -0.45
C ASN A 396 -15.30 -5.97 -0.59
N ALA A 397 -16.08 -4.97 -0.99
CA ALA A 397 -15.59 -3.58 -1.03
C ALA A 397 -15.32 -3.04 0.38
N ALA A 398 -16.17 -3.35 1.36
CA ALA A 398 -15.91 -3.03 2.76
C ALA A 398 -14.68 -3.79 3.30
N TRP A 399 -14.52 -5.08 2.91
CA TRP A 399 -13.35 -5.87 3.27
C TRP A 399 -12.04 -5.24 2.78
N LEU A 400 -12.01 -4.75 1.52
CA LEU A 400 -10.86 -4.01 0.98
C LEU A 400 -10.51 -2.78 1.84
N VAL A 401 -11.51 -2.00 2.24
CA VAL A 401 -11.27 -0.79 3.06
C VAL A 401 -10.71 -1.18 4.44
N LEU A 402 -11.21 -2.26 5.04
CA LEU A 402 -10.72 -2.77 6.32
C LEU A 402 -9.29 -3.32 6.20
N ALA A 403 -8.99 -4.02 5.10
CA ALA A 403 -7.63 -4.49 4.80
C ALA A 403 -6.63 -3.32 4.68
N VAL A 404 -7.05 -2.22 4.05
CA VAL A 404 -6.25 -0.99 3.98
C VAL A 404 -6.03 -0.38 5.37
N MET A 405 -7.05 -0.35 6.22
CA MET A 405 -6.88 0.14 7.60
C MET A 405 -5.90 -0.73 8.39
N ALA A 406 -6.01 -2.06 8.26
CA ALA A 406 -5.10 -3.00 8.91
C ALA A 406 -3.66 -2.87 8.39
N PHE A 407 -3.50 -2.70 7.07
CA PHE A 407 -2.20 -2.44 6.44
C PHE A 407 -1.57 -1.17 7.01
N ASN A 408 -2.28 -0.04 6.98
CA ASN A 408 -1.77 1.25 7.46
C ASN A 408 -1.46 1.23 8.96
N LEU A 409 -2.28 0.57 9.77
CA LEU A 409 -2.03 0.37 11.19
C LEU A 409 -0.76 -0.45 11.45
N THR A 410 -0.56 -1.52 10.70
CA THR A 410 0.64 -2.35 10.78
C THR A 410 1.89 -1.56 10.38
N ARG A 411 1.80 -0.71 9.35
CA ARG A 411 2.86 0.21 8.95
C ARG A 411 3.20 1.20 10.05
N SER A 412 2.19 1.83 10.67
CA SER A 412 2.38 2.77 11.77
C SER A 412 3.09 2.10 12.95
N ALA A 413 2.64 0.90 13.34
CA ALA A 413 3.27 0.14 14.39
C ALA A 413 4.74 -0.18 14.10
N ALA A 414 5.07 -0.58 12.88
CA ALA A 414 6.45 -0.87 12.48
C ALA A 414 7.33 0.38 12.47
N THR A 415 6.83 1.51 11.99
CA THR A 415 7.56 2.78 11.95
C THR A 415 7.95 3.25 13.35
N LEU A 416 7.09 3.06 14.35
CA LEU A 416 7.36 3.40 15.76
C LEU A 416 8.48 2.56 16.39
N THR A 417 8.80 1.39 15.85
CA THR A 417 9.90 0.55 16.34
C THR A 417 11.27 0.98 15.85
N GLY A 418 11.32 1.85 14.83
CA GLY A 418 12.55 2.36 14.24
C GLY A 418 12.84 1.84 12.82
N PRO A 419 13.94 2.26 12.18
CA PRO A 419 14.21 2.07 10.77
C PRO A 419 14.29 0.59 10.34
N GLY A 420 14.73 -0.30 11.23
CA GLY A 420 14.90 -1.72 10.92
C GLY A 420 13.60 -2.47 10.53
N LEU A 421 12.43 -1.98 10.93
CA LEU A 421 11.14 -2.56 10.57
C LEU A 421 10.24 -1.61 9.79
N ALA A 422 10.57 -0.33 9.70
CA ALA A 422 9.74 0.68 9.04
C ALA A 422 9.41 0.32 7.58
N ARG A 423 10.30 -0.37 6.88
CA ARG A 423 10.11 -0.81 5.48
C ARG A 423 9.82 -2.30 5.32
N ALA A 424 9.67 -3.05 6.41
CA ALA A 424 9.41 -4.48 6.36
C ALA A 424 8.00 -4.79 5.81
N THR A 425 7.78 -5.96 5.22
CA THR A 425 6.46 -6.43 4.81
C THR A 425 5.55 -6.67 6.01
N THR A 426 4.23 -6.62 5.82
CA THR A 426 3.27 -6.90 6.91
C THR A 426 3.44 -8.31 7.47
N ALA A 427 3.81 -9.29 6.62
CA ALA A 427 4.14 -10.64 7.05
C ALA A 427 5.36 -10.67 8.00
N THR A 428 6.41 -9.91 7.69
CA THR A 428 7.59 -9.79 8.55
C THR A 428 7.24 -9.11 9.88
N ILE A 429 6.47 -8.02 9.83
CA ILE A 429 6.02 -7.29 11.03
C ILE A 429 5.16 -8.21 11.89
N ARG A 430 4.23 -8.95 11.29
CA ARG A 430 3.38 -9.92 11.99
C ARG A 430 4.22 -10.95 12.74
N ARG A 431 5.17 -11.59 12.05
CA ARG A 431 6.03 -12.61 12.64
C ARG A 431 6.88 -12.06 13.80
N LYS A 432 7.40 -10.85 13.68
CA LYS A 432 8.35 -10.28 14.64
C LYS A 432 7.70 -9.57 15.82
N LEU A 433 6.56 -8.91 15.60
CA LEU A 433 5.93 -8.03 16.58
C LEU A 433 4.52 -8.46 17.00
N ILE A 434 3.72 -9.07 16.11
CA ILE A 434 2.31 -9.32 16.37
C ILE A 434 2.11 -10.74 16.91
N ALA A 435 2.56 -11.76 16.18
CA ALA A 435 2.42 -13.17 16.52
C ALA A 435 3.45 -13.61 17.57
N VAL A 436 3.58 -12.82 18.62
CA VAL A 436 4.40 -13.15 19.78
C VAL A 436 3.52 -13.88 20.78
N PRO A 437 3.83 -15.14 21.14
CA PRO A 437 3.05 -15.84 22.14
C PRO A 437 3.26 -15.24 23.53
N ALA A 438 2.25 -15.26 24.35
CA ALA A 438 2.36 -14.88 25.74
C ALA A 438 1.45 -15.72 26.63
N ARG A 439 1.80 -15.80 27.92
CA ARG A 439 0.92 -16.30 28.97
C ARG A 439 0.44 -15.13 29.81
N ILE A 440 -0.87 -15.06 30.05
CA ILE A 440 -1.47 -14.00 30.84
C ILE A 440 -1.43 -14.40 32.31
N ALA A 441 -0.93 -13.49 33.16
CA ALA A 441 -1.21 -13.50 34.60
C ALA A 441 -2.07 -12.28 34.93
N ALA A 442 -3.09 -12.48 35.75
CA ALA A 442 -3.95 -11.40 36.22
C ALA A 442 -3.97 -11.40 37.74
N SER A 443 -3.69 -10.24 38.36
CA SER A 443 -3.84 -10.01 39.78
C SER A 443 -4.61 -8.71 39.99
N ALA A 444 -5.71 -8.78 40.73
CA ALA A 444 -6.54 -7.62 41.03
C ALA A 444 -6.92 -6.79 39.80
N ARG A 445 -6.25 -5.64 39.56
CA ARG A 445 -6.50 -4.69 38.45
C ARG A 445 -5.42 -4.72 37.39
N GLN A 446 -4.42 -5.61 37.50
CA GLN A 446 -3.28 -5.64 36.61
C GLN A 446 -3.29 -6.95 35.80
N VAL A 447 -3.00 -6.80 34.50
CA VAL A 447 -2.76 -7.90 33.57
C VAL A 447 -1.31 -7.84 33.13
N THR A 448 -0.57 -8.92 33.33
CA THR A 448 0.81 -9.07 32.89
C THR A 448 0.90 -10.08 31.77
N LEU A 449 1.58 -9.71 30.70
CA LEU A 449 1.92 -10.59 29.58
C LEU A 449 3.33 -11.16 29.80
N HIS A 450 3.44 -12.44 30.08
CA HIS A 450 4.71 -13.15 30.13
C HIS A 450 5.10 -13.59 28.73
N LEU A 451 6.08 -12.93 28.16
CA LEU A 451 6.60 -13.13 26.80
C LEU A 451 7.80 -14.10 26.85
N PRO A 452 8.16 -14.76 25.72
CA PRO A 452 9.34 -15.62 25.64
C PRO A 452 10.62 -14.86 25.97
N THR A 453 11.44 -15.41 26.86
CA THR A 453 12.78 -14.87 27.15
C THR A 453 13.67 -14.96 25.91
N GLY A 454 14.51 -13.94 25.69
CA GLY A 454 15.44 -13.91 24.56
C GLY A 454 14.74 -13.75 23.21
N TRP A 455 13.58 -13.10 23.16
CA TRP A 455 12.90 -12.81 21.90
C TRP A 455 13.79 -11.91 21.02
N PRO A 456 14.12 -12.30 19.78
CA PRO A 456 15.13 -11.56 18.98
C PRO A 456 14.76 -10.10 18.69
N TRP A 457 13.49 -9.75 18.78
CA TRP A 457 12.95 -8.40 18.51
C TRP A 457 12.34 -7.76 19.76
N GLU A 458 12.78 -8.15 20.94
CA GLU A 458 12.29 -7.66 22.23
C GLU A 458 12.38 -6.13 22.33
N THR A 459 13.52 -5.55 21.97
CA THR A 459 13.71 -4.08 21.98
C THR A 459 12.68 -3.35 21.10
N ALA A 460 12.42 -3.84 19.89
CA ALA A 460 11.42 -3.26 18.99
C ALA A 460 10.01 -3.41 19.55
N TRP A 461 9.72 -4.58 20.13
CA TRP A 461 8.43 -4.87 20.77
C TRP A 461 8.18 -3.93 21.96
N HIS A 462 9.17 -3.74 22.84
CA HIS A 462 9.07 -2.82 23.98
C HIS A 462 8.89 -1.37 23.56
N LYS A 463 9.56 -0.90 22.50
CA LYS A 463 9.33 0.45 21.93
C LYS A 463 7.87 0.63 21.50
N LEU A 464 7.30 -0.35 20.79
CA LEU A 464 5.92 -0.31 20.37
C LEU A 464 4.98 -0.36 21.58
N PHE A 465 5.25 -1.21 22.57
CA PHE A 465 4.43 -1.34 23.78
C PHE A 465 4.43 -0.03 24.58
N SER A 466 5.59 0.55 24.83
CA SER A 466 5.73 1.81 25.58
C SER A 466 5.00 2.96 24.88
N HIS A 467 5.03 3.00 23.56
CA HIS A 467 4.30 4.02 22.79
C HIS A 467 2.77 3.85 22.90
N GLY A 468 2.26 2.63 22.76
CA GLY A 468 0.82 2.36 22.77
C GLY A 468 0.18 2.28 24.16
N CYS A 469 0.91 1.73 25.14
CA CYS A 469 0.40 1.40 26.47
C CYS A 469 1.02 2.21 27.62
N GLY A 470 2.01 3.07 27.32
CA GLY A 470 2.84 3.74 28.32
C GLY A 470 4.02 2.85 28.80
N PRO A 471 4.94 3.42 29.55
CA PRO A 471 6.06 2.64 30.10
C PRO A 471 5.52 1.50 30.98
N PRO A 472 6.15 0.30 30.95
CA PRO A 472 5.74 -0.78 31.81
C PRO A 472 5.86 -0.34 33.27
N THR A 473 4.80 -0.54 34.03
CA THR A 473 4.84 -0.37 35.48
C THR A 473 5.82 -1.37 36.07
N ALA A 474 6.79 -0.90 36.85
CA ALA A 474 7.72 -1.78 37.53
C ALA A 474 6.93 -2.80 38.38
N ILE A 475 7.19 -4.07 38.19
CA ILE A 475 6.67 -5.12 39.05
C ILE A 475 7.53 -5.08 40.30
N THR A 476 7.01 -4.51 41.36
CA THR A 476 7.60 -4.59 42.73
C THR A 476 7.21 -5.91 43.35
#